data_2a072ae3f0ba45b6c9296013c522c442
#
_entry.id   2a072ae3f0ba45b6c9296013c522c442
#
_cell.length_a   1.000
_cell.length_b   1.000
_cell.length_c   1.000
_cell.angle_alpha   90.00
_cell.angle_beta   90.00
_cell.angle_gamma   90.00
#
_symmetry.space_group_name_H-M   'P 1'
#
loop_
_entity.id
_entity.type
_entity.pdbx_description
1 polymer ?
#
loop_
_entity_poly.entity_id
_entity_poly.type
_entity_poly.pdbx_seq_one_letter_code
_entity_poly.pdbx_strand_id
1 'polypeptide(L)'
;WASWCGPCRRSAKSMIPVYEKYKSKGFTIIGVAREKTVQTAKAAALQDGYPWLNLVELNDAGNIWFKYCVGNSGGGTFLVDRDGKILAIGPSPEEVERILEKMLE
;
A
#
# COMPACT_ATOMS: atom_id res chain seq x y z
N TRP A 1 5.69 -1.91 1.56
CA TRP A 1 6.45 -0.83 2.17
C TRP A 1 7.36 -1.36 3.28
N ALA A 2 8.13 -0.49 3.85
CA ALA A 2 8.96 -0.81 4.98
C ALA A 2 9.23 0.47 5.78
N SER A 3 9.48 0.33 7.08
CA SER A 3 9.76 1.48 7.94
C SER A 3 11.04 2.23 7.51
N TRP A 4 11.98 1.49 6.93
CA TRP A 4 13.25 2.04 6.46
C TRP A 4 13.19 2.57 5.03
N CYS A 5 12.05 2.46 4.35
CA CYS A 5 11.90 2.88 2.95
C CYS A 5 11.22 4.25 2.88
N GLY A 6 12.03 5.32 2.77
CA GLY A 6 11.51 6.69 2.67
C GLY A 6 10.53 6.89 1.51
N PRO A 7 10.88 6.51 0.27
CA PRO A 7 9.96 6.63 -0.86
C PRO A 7 8.65 5.86 -0.66
N CYS A 8 8.70 4.65 -0.08
CA CYS A 8 7.50 3.88 0.22
C CYS A 8 6.57 4.63 1.17
N ARG A 9 7.14 5.21 2.23
CA ARG A 9 6.38 5.94 3.24
C ARG A 9 5.76 7.21 2.67
N ARG A 10 6.49 7.94 1.83
CA ARG A 10 5.95 9.13 1.15
C ARG A 10 4.81 8.76 0.22
N SER A 11 4.99 7.71 -0.57
CA SER A 11 3.96 7.22 -1.48
C SER A 11 2.70 6.80 -0.72
N ALA A 12 2.85 6.04 0.36
CA ALA A 12 1.72 5.60 1.17
C ALA A 12 0.97 6.78 1.78
N LYS A 13 1.68 7.77 2.31
CA LYS A 13 1.04 8.97 2.87
C LYS A 13 0.23 9.73 1.82
N SER A 14 0.69 9.76 0.58
CA SER A 14 -0.03 10.44 -0.50
C SER A 14 -1.36 9.77 -0.85
N MET A 15 -1.54 8.51 -0.46
CA MET A 15 -2.79 7.77 -0.69
C MET A 15 -3.85 7.98 0.40
N ILE A 16 -3.49 8.59 1.53
CA ILE A 16 -4.45 8.79 2.63
C ILE A 16 -5.68 9.60 2.18
N PRO A 17 -5.55 10.72 1.47
CA PRO A 17 -6.73 11.45 0.99
C PRO A 17 -7.61 10.62 0.04
N VAL A 18 -7.00 9.82 -0.83
CA VAL A 18 -7.74 8.95 -1.76
C VAL A 18 -8.52 7.90 -0.97
N TYR A 19 -7.89 7.28 0.01
CA TYR A 19 -8.54 6.29 0.86
C TYR A 19 -9.73 6.90 1.61
N GLU A 20 -9.55 8.07 2.22
CA GLU A 20 -10.60 8.74 2.98
C GLU A 20 -11.80 9.09 2.09
N LYS A 21 -11.55 9.45 0.84
CA LYS A 21 -12.60 9.80 -0.11
C LYS A 21 -13.41 8.60 -0.59
N TYR A 22 -12.77 7.45 -0.79
CA TYR A 22 -13.39 6.30 -1.45
C TYR A 22 -13.68 5.10 -0.54
N LYS A 23 -13.23 5.12 0.71
CA LYS A 23 -13.43 3.97 1.62
C LYS A 23 -14.90 3.60 1.81
N SER A 24 -15.78 4.58 1.84
CA SER A 24 -17.23 4.35 1.99
C SER A 24 -17.88 3.84 0.70
N LYS A 25 -17.17 3.87 -0.41
CA LYS A 25 -17.67 3.43 -1.72
C LYS A 25 -17.19 2.03 -2.10
N GLY A 26 -16.50 1.34 -1.19
CA GLY A 26 -16.02 -0.01 -1.42
C GLY A 26 -14.55 -0.14 -1.75
N PHE A 27 -13.77 0.94 -1.58
CA PHE A 27 -12.33 0.92 -1.76
C PHE A 27 -11.63 0.62 -0.44
N THR A 28 -10.59 -0.19 -0.49
CA THR A 28 -9.71 -0.39 0.67
C THR A 28 -8.25 -0.45 0.24
N ILE A 29 -7.37 -0.22 1.20
CA ILE A 29 -5.94 -0.37 1.02
C ILE A 29 -5.46 -1.39 2.05
N ILE A 30 -4.58 -2.27 1.64
CA ILE A 30 -3.87 -3.18 2.53
C ILE A 30 -2.39 -2.93 2.34
N GLY A 31 -1.71 -2.50 3.41
CA GLY A 31 -0.27 -2.35 3.40
C GLY A 31 0.40 -3.66 3.78
N VAL A 32 1.52 -3.97 3.16
CA VAL A 32 2.36 -5.11 3.55
C VAL A 32 3.75 -4.57 3.87
N ALA A 33 4.10 -4.59 5.15
CA ALA A 33 5.37 -4.07 5.63
C ALA A 33 6.40 -5.20 5.71
N ARG A 34 7.57 -4.97 5.10
CA ARG A 34 8.70 -5.89 5.16
C ARG A 34 9.62 -5.47 6.30
N GLU A 35 9.64 -6.23 7.39
CA GLU A 35 10.31 -5.83 8.62
C GLU A 35 10.97 -7.00 9.33
N LYS A 36 11.84 -6.67 10.28
CA LYS A 36 12.42 -7.65 11.21
C LYS A 36 11.58 -7.84 12.47
N THR A 37 10.81 -6.82 12.85
CA THR A 37 9.93 -6.86 14.03
C THR A 37 8.58 -6.20 13.73
N VAL A 38 7.54 -6.66 14.40
CA VAL A 38 6.21 -6.06 14.30
C VAL A 38 6.21 -4.64 14.87
N GLN A 39 6.94 -4.42 15.95
CA GLN A 39 7.00 -3.13 16.63
C GLN A 39 7.51 -2.02 15.72
N THR A 40 8.52 -2.28 14.90
CA THR A 40 9.07 -1.31 13.96
C THR A 40 8.02 -0.88 12.94
N ALA A 41 7.25 -1.83 12.41
CA ALA A 41 6.18 -1.55 11.47
C ALA A 41 5.05 -0.74 12.13
N LYS A 42 4.64 -1.12 13.33
CA LYS A 42 3.60 -0.42 14.08
C LYS A 42 3.98 1.02 14.38
N ALA A 43 5.22 1.25 14.82
CA ALA A 43 5.69 2.59 15.14
C ALA A 43 5.68 3.50 13.91
N ALA A 44 6.15 2.99 12.77
CA ALA A 44 6.17 3.75 11.52
C ALA A 44 4.74 4.04 11.03
N ALA A 45 3.86 3.05 11.06
CA ALA A 45 2.47 3.22 10.63
C ALA A 45 1.73 4.24 11.50
N LEU A 46 1.97 4.21 12.81
CA LEU A 46 1.38 5.18 13.73
C LEU A 46 1.91 6.59 13.47
N GLN A 47 3.21 6.72 13.27
CA GLN A 47 3.85 8.01 12.99
C GLN A 47 3.31 8.63 11.70
N ASP A 48 3.13 7.82 10.66
CA ASP A 48 2.66 8.28 9.36
C ASP A 48 1.13 8.39 9.29
N GLY A 49 0.41 7.81 10.26
CA GLY A 49 -1.04 7.93 10.36
C GLY A 49 -1.83 7.10 9.35
N TYR A 50 -1.32 5.94 8.94
CA TYR A 50 -2.04 5.09 7.98
C TYR A 50 -3.38 4.61 8.56
N PRO A 51 -4.51 4.92 7.92
CA PRO A 51 -5.84 4.54 8.44
C PRO A 51 -6.29 3.13 8.02
N TRP A 52 -5.51 2.42 7.24
CA TRP A 52 -5.84 1.09 6.73
C TRP A 52 -5.09 -0.01 7.44
N LEU A 53 -5.50 -1.26 7.16
CA LEU A 53 -4.85 -2.45 7.70
C LEU A 53 -3.45 -2.60 7.13
N ASN A 54 -2.47 -2.86 7.99
CA ASN A 54 -1.12 -3.22 7.60
C ASN A 54 -0.79 -4.63 8.09
N LEU A 55 -0.41 -5.48 7.15
CA LEU A 55 0.16 -6.78 7.44
C LEU A 55 1.67 -6.65 7.52
N VAL A 56 2.30 -7.50 8.30
CA VAL A 56 3.76 -7.45 8.49
C VAL A 56 4.37 -8.77 8.04
N GLU A 57 5.29 -8.69 7.07
CA GLU A 57 6.10 -9.82 6.66
C GLU A 57 7.44 -9.76 7.40
N LEU A 58 7.66 -10.72 8.30
CA LEU A 58 8.86 -10.77 9.11
C LEU A 58 9.93 -11.59 8.43
N ASN A 59 11.12 -11.00 8.29
CA ASN A 59 12.31 -11.68 7.75
C ASN A 59 12.07 -12.40 6.42
N ASP A 60 11.25 -11.79 5.56
CA ASP A 60 10.91 -12.32 4.23
C ASP A 60 10.30 -13.73 4.25
N ALA A 61 9.56 -14.07 5.30
CA ALA A 61 8.98 -15.41 5.46
C ALA A 61 8.07 -15.81 4.29
N GLY A 62 7.27 -14.87 3.76
CA GLY A 62 6.43 -15.11 2.60
C GLY A 62 7.04 -14.70 1.27
N ASN A 63 8.21 -14.07 1.31
CA ASN A 63 8.93 -13.61 0.12
C ASN A 63 8.07 -12.72 -0.80
N ILE A 64 7.22 -11.88 -0.21
CA ILE A 64 6.21 -11.09 -0.94
C ILE A 64 6.85 -10.12 -1.92
N TRP A 65 7.89 -9.40 -1.49
CA TRP A 65 8.54 -8.43 -2.38
C TRP A 65 9.11 -9.11 -3.62
N PHE A 66 9.71 -10.27 -3.47
CA PHE A 66 10.21 -11.03 -4.60
C PHE A 66 9.07 -11.50 -5.51
N LYS A 67 7.99 -12.05 -4.93
CA LYS A 67 6.84 -12.54 -5.69
C LYS A 67 6.18 -11.46 -6.55
N TYR A 68 6.18 -10.21 -6.06
CA TYR A 68 5.60 -9.08 -6.79
C TYR A 68 6.64 -8.28 -7.55
N CYS A 69 7.87 -8.78 -7.66
CA CYS A 69 8.98 -8.11 -8.36
C CYS A 69 9.26 -6.70 -7.83
N VAL A 70 9.17 -6.53 -6.53
CA VAL A 70 9.37 -5.24 -5.86
C VAL A 70 10.84 -5.07 -5.51
N GLY A 71 11.43 -3.95 -5.94
CA GLY A 71 12.82 -3.63 -5.62
C GLY A 71 12.98 -3.03 -4.22
N ASN A 72 14.20 -3.12 -3.69
CA ASN A 72 14.50 -2.66 -2.33
C ASN A 72 14.51 -1.12 -2.18
N SER A 73 14.52 -0.37 -3.28
CA SER A 73 14.68 1.09 -3.24
C SER A 73 13.39 1.88 -3.23
N GLY A 74 12.25 1.29 -3.56
CA GLY A 74 11.02 2.06 -3.69
C GLY A 74 9.74 1.33 -3.36
N GLY A 75 9.81 0.09 -2.92
CA GLY A 75 8.62 -0.71 -2.66
C GLY A 75 7.78 -0.93 -3.92
N GLY A 76 6.49 -1.19 -3.74
CA GLY A 76 5.57 -1.37 -4.86
C GLY A 76 4.14 -1.10 -4.47
N THR A 77 3.35 -0.64 -5.43
CA THR A 77 1.93 -0.38 -5.28
C THR A 77 1.18 -1.04 -6.42
N PHE A 78 0.09 -1.72 -6.10
CA PHE A 78 -0.73 -2.42 -7.08
C PHE A 78 -2.20 -2.08 -6.84
N LEU A 79 -2.91 -1.73 -7.89
CA LEU A 79 -4.36 -1.54 -7.83
C LEU A 79 -5.01 -2.81 -8.38
N VAL A 80 -5.91 -3.40 -7.60
CA VAL A 80 -6.51 -4.70 -7.89
C VAL A 80 -8.03 -4.55 -7.88
N ASP A 81 -8.73 -5.18 -8.83
CA ASP A 81 -10.19 -5.17 -8.85
C ASP A 81 -10.78 -6.23 -7.91
N ARG A 82 -12.12 -6.32 -7.88
CA ARG A 82 -12.83 -7.24 -6.98
C ARG A 82 -12.59 -8.71 -7.31
N ASP A 83 -12.17 -9.00 -8.53
CA ASP A 83 -11.88 -10.37 -8.97
C ASP A 83 -10.41 -10.76 -8.78
N GLY A 84 -9.59 -9.85 -8.24
CA GLY A 84 -8.18 -10.10 -8.01
C GLY A 84 -7.29 -9.78 -9.20
N LYS A 85 -7.81 -9.12 -10.23
CA LYS A 85 -7.02 -8.73 -11.40
C LYS A 85 -6.30 -7.42 -11.14
N ILE A 86 -5.03 -7.35 -11.53
CA ILE A 86 -4.23 -6.13 -11.40
C ILE A 86 -4.65 -5.15 -12.49
N LEU A 87 -5.14 -3.99 -12.07
CA LEU A 87 -5.58 -2.91 -12.97
C LEU A 87 -4.45 -1.94 -13.28
N ALA A 88 -3.54 -1.73 -12.33
CA ALA A 88 -2.42 -0.81 -12.50
C ALA A 88 -1.26 -1.22 -11.60
N ILE A 89 -0.05 -0.99 -12.07
CA ILE A 89 1.19 -1.24 -11.33
C ILE A 89 1.88 0.10 -11.14
N GLY A 90 2.16 0.45 -9.89
CA GLY A 90 2.79 1.71 -9.53
C GLY A 90 1.98 2.95 -9.89
N PRO A 91 0.63 2.93 -9.72
CA PRO A 91 -0.16 4.10 -10.09
C PRO A 91 0.10 5.27 -9.15
N SER A 92 0.04 6.49 -9.69
CA SER A 92 0.03 7.70 -8.89
C SER A 92 -1.32 7.83 -8.17
N PRO A 93 -1.42 8.65 -7.10
CA PRO A 93 -2.71 8.90 -6.46
C PRO A 93 -3.77 9.40 -7.43
N GLU A 94 -3.38 10.24 -8.40
CA GLU A 94 -4.28 10.78 -9.42
C GLU A 94 -4.79 9.70 -10.35
N GLU A 95 -3.93 8.75 -10.72
CA GLU A 95 -4.32 7.61 -11.57
C GLU A 95 -5.29 6.69 -10.83
N VAL A 96 -5.02 6.41 -9.54
CA VAL A 96 -5.92 5.61 -8.71
C VAL A 96 -7.28 6.29 -8.63
N GLU A 97 -7.32 7.58 -8.34
CA GLU A 97 -8.56 8.33 -8.21
C GLU A 97 -9.37 8.29 -9.52
N ARG A 98 -8.72 8.46 -10.66
CA ARG A 98 -9.37 8.41 -11.96
C ARG A 98 -10.01 7.04 -12.24
N ILE A 99 -9.31 5.97 -11.90
CA ILE A 99 -9.84 4.60 -12.06
C ILE A 99 -11.02 4.38 -11.12
N LEU A 100 -10.91 4.80 -9.86
CA LEU A 100 -11.96 4.64 -8.87
C LEU A 100 -13.22 5.43 -9.23
N GLU A 101 -13.08 6.61 -9.80
CA GLU A 101 -14.23 7.40 -10.25
C GLU A 101 -15.07 6.63 -11.27
N LYS A 102 -14.42 5.88 -12.17
CA LYS A 102 -15.12 5.08 -13.17
C LYS A 102 -15.73 3.82 -12.58
N MET A 103 -15.05 3.17 -11.65
CA MET A 103 -15.48 1.87 -11.11
C MET A 103 -16.51 1.99 -10.00
N LEU A 104 -16.49 3.07 -9.25
CA LEU A 104 -17.29 3.24 -8.01
C LEU A 104 -18.34 4.33 -8.14
N GLU A 105 -18.73 4.67 -9.35
CA GLU A 105 -19.81 5.63 -9.59
C GLU A 105 -21.15 5.15 -9.03
#